data_00bc617c1b649370942fe45a633daa23
#
_entry.id   00bc617c1b649370942fe45a633daa23
#
_cell.length_a   1.000
_cell.length_b   1.000
_cell.length_c   1.000
_cell.angle_alpha   90.00
_cell.angle_beta   90.00
_cell.angle_gamma   90.00
#
_symmetry.space_group_name_H-M   'P 1'
#
loop_
_entity.id
_entity.type
_entity.pdbx_description
1 polymer ?
#
loop_
_entity_poly.entity_id
_entity_poly.type
_entity_poly.pdbx_seq_one_letter_code
_entity_poly.pdbx_strand_id
1 'polypeptide(L)'
;MNKTTVKFKKLDERAQMPHYGTEFAAGADLYACLDAPLTIAKGATEFVHTGIAMEIPTGLVGLVYARSGLACKKGLAPANKVGVVDSDYRGEIMVALHNHSNEDITIESGERVAQMVIACLLYTSDAADEARS
;
A
#
# COMPACT_ATOMS: atom_id res chain seq x y z
N MET A 1 0.11 -4.09 25.87
CA MET A 1 -0.13 -4.43 24.45
C MET A 1 1.18 -4.83 23.81
N ASN A 2 1.21 -5.96 23.11
CA ASN A 2 2.41 -6.42 22.43
C ASN A 2 2.66 -5.54 21.20
N LYS A 3 3.91 -5.20 20.98
CA LYS A 3 4.33 -4.44 19.81
C LYS A 3 5.15 -5.32 18.88
N THR A 4 4.93 -5.16 17.60
CA THR A 4 5.68 -5.85 16.56
C THR A 4 6.42 -4.82 15.72
N THR A 5 7.65 -5.13 15.38
CA THR A 5 8.46 -4.23 14.55
C THR A 5 8.41 -4.67 13.10
N VAL A 6 8.07 -3.74 12.22
CA VAL A 6 8.19 -3.91 10.78
C VAL A 6 9.31 -2.99 10.32
N LYS A 7 10.29 -3.57 9.64
CA LYS A 7 11.44 -2.80 9.16
C LYS A 7 11.16 -2.27 7.76
N PHE A 8 11.61 -1.05 7.50
CA PHE A 8 11.47 -0.39 6.20
C PHE A 8 12.84 -0.02 5.65
N LYS A 9 12.93 -0.03 4.33
CA LYS A 9 14.12 0.42 3.62
C LYS A 9 13.71 1.43 2.56
N LYS A 10 14.35 2.59 2.55
CA LYS A 10 14.19 3.55 1.45
C LYS A 10 14.98 3.06 0.25
N LEU A 11 14.30 2.91 -0.88
CA LEU A 11 14.92 2.62 -2.17
C LEU A 11 15.23 3.90 -2.93
N ASP A 12 14.61 5.00 -2.53
CA ASP A 12 14.80 6.34 -3.06
C ASP A 12 14.92 7.28 -1.86
N GLU A 13 15.91 8.16 -1.86
CA GLU A 13 16.13 9.09 -0.76
C GLU A 13 14.95 10.02 -0.51
N ARG A 14 14.15 10.29 -1.56
CA ARG A 14 12.96 11.13 -1.47
C ARG A 14 11.76 10.42 -0.88
N ALA A 15 11.84 9.10 -0.69
CA ALA A 15 10.72 8.32 -0.17
C ALA A 15 10.37 8.73 1.24
N GLN A 16 9.07 8.72 1.55
CA GLN A 16 8.57 8.99 2.89
C GLN A 16 8.19 7.68 3.55
N MET A 17 8.58 7.53 4.81
CA MET A 17 8.23 6.34 5.58
C MET A 17 6.73 6.33 5.86
N PRO A 18 6.09 5.15 5.84
CA PRO A 18 4.69 5.04 6.21
C PRO A 18 4.45 5.63 7.60
N HIS A 19 3.32 6.33 7.74
CA HIS A 19 3.04 7.08 8.94
C HIS A 19 1.59 6.88 9.40
N TYR A 20 1.42 6.59 10.70
CA TYR A 20 0.10 6.56 11.33
C TYR A 20 -0.34 7.99 11.63
N GLY A 21 -1.48 8.40 11.09
CA GLY A 21 -1.98 9.76 11.26
C GLY A 21 -2.42 10.09 12.68
N THR A 22 -2.85 9.07 13.44
CA THR A 22 -3.25 9.20 14.84
C THR A 22 -2.71 8.00 15.62
N GLU A 23 -2.73 8.10 16.95
CA GLU A 23 -2.29 7.01 17.84
C GLU A 23 -3.04 5.70 17.58
N PHE A 24 -4.32 5.78 17.27
CA PHE A 24 -5.18 4.61 17.08
C PHE A 24 -5.52 4.33 15.61
N ALA A 25 -4.82 4.96 14.67
CA ALA A 25 -5.03 4.68 13.25
C ALA A 25 -4.69 3.22 12.95
N ALA A 26 -5.58 2.54 12.23
CA ALA A 26 -5.35 1.14 11.82
C ALA A 26 -4.36 1.06 10.67
N GLY A 27 -4.39 2.02 9.77
CA GLY A 27 -3.54 2.06 8.58
C GLY A 27 -2.47 3.12 8.64
N ALA A 28 -1.27 2.77 8.19
CA ALA A 28 -0.18 3.72 7.98
C ALA A 28 -0.28 4.26 6.56
N ASP A 29 -0.19 5.58 6.41
CA ASP A 29 -0.27 6.21 5.09
C ASP A 29 0.95 5.87 4.25
N LEU A 30 0.71 5.56 2.97
CA LEU A 30 1.73 5.36 1.95
C LEU A 30 1.74 6.59 1.04
N TYR A 31 2.94 7.04 0.70
CA TYR A 31 3.15 8.28 -0.05
C TYR A 31 3.72 8.00 -1.43
N ALA A 32 3.23 8.73 -2.42
CA ALA A 32 3.80 8.67 -3.75
C ALA A 32 5.24 9.21 -3.75
N CYS A 33 6.13 8.51 -4.45
CA CYS A 33 7.51 8.93 -4.67
C CYS A 33 7.74 8.95 -6.16
N LEU A 34 7.64 10.13 -6.77
CA LEU A 34 7.60 10.30 -8.21
C LEU A 34 8.67 11.30 -8.66
N ASP A 35 9.18 11.08 -9.89
CA ASP A 35 10.11 12.03 -10.52
C ASP A 35 9.37 13.25 -11.08
N ALA A 36 8.11 13.06 -11.47
CA ALA A 36 7.25 14.09 -12.04
C ALA A 36 5.80 13.79 -11.70
N PRO A 37 4.89 14.78 -11.77
CA PRO A 37 3.47 14.51 -11.57
C PRO A 37 2.98 13.39 -12.50
N LEU A 38 2.14 12.51 -11.97
CA LEU A 38 1.59 11.38 -12.70
C LEU A 38 0.12 11.60 -12.97
N THR A 39 -0.27 11.67 -14.24
CA THR A 39 -1.67 11.78 -14.61
C THR A 39 -2.23 10.40 -14.89
N ILE A 40 -3.31 10.07 -14.19
CA ILE A 40 -4.04 8.82 -14.40
C ILE A 40 -5.30 9.18 -15.19
N ALA A 41 -5.35 8.75 -16.44
CA ALA A 41 -6.51 9.01 -17.29
C ALA A 41 -7.76 8.33 -16.72
N LYS A 42 -8.92 8.92 -16.98
CA LYS A 42 -10.18 8.29 -16.57
C LYS A 42 -10.27 6.87 -17.09
N GLY A 43 -10.63 5.92 -16.22
CA GLY A 43 -10.73 4.52 -16.58
C GLY A 43 -9.40 3.78 -16.66
N ALA A 44 -8.27 4.45 -16.43
CA ALA A 44 -6.95 3.85 -16.50
C ALA A 44 -6.43 3.45 -15.12
N THR A 45 -5.42 2.57 -15.12
CA THR A 45 -4.69 2.16 -13.92
C THR A 45 -3.22 2.48 -14.12
N GLU A 46 -2.59 3.08 -13.13
CA GLU A 46 -1.16 3.36 -13.13
C GLU A 46 -0.53 2.87 -11.84
N PHE A 47 0.69 2.34 -11.93
CA PHE A 47 1.46 1.94 -10.76
C PHE A 47 2.14 3.16 -10.16
N VAL A 48 1.83 3.44 -8.89
CA VAL A 48 2.41 4.56 -8.16
C VAL A 48 3.54 4.03 -7.28
N HIS A 49 4.75 4.50 -7.52
CA HIS A 49 5.92 4.14 -6.73
C HIS A 49 5.87 4.81 -5.36
N THR A 50 6.27 4.08 -4.32
CA THR A 50 6.43 4.62 -2.97
C THR A 50 7.89 4.80 -2.59
N GLY A 51 8.81 4.16 -3.30
CA GLY A 51 10.23 4.17 -2.97
C GLY A 51 10.59 3.40 -1.70
N ILE A 52 9.68 2.55 -1.20
CA ILE A 52 9.83 1.83 0.07
C ILE A 52 9.81 0.33 -0.19
N ALA A 53 10.73 -0.39 0.43
CA ALA A 53 10.64 -1.84 0.62
C ALA A 53 10.46 -2.11 2.11
N MET A 54 9.91 -3.26 2.45
CA MET A 54 9.64 -3.60 3.84
C MET A 54 9.93 -5.05 4.14
N GLU A 55 10.17 -5.33 5.41
CA GLU A 55 10.34 -6.67 5.94
C GLU A 55 9.25 -6.91 6.97
N ILE A 56 8.23 -7.64 6.55
CA ILE A 56 7.10 -8.00 7.41
C ILE A 56 7.44 -9.32 8.11
N PRO A 57 7.34 -9.39 9.44
CA PRO A 57 7.62 -10.64 10.15
C PRO A 57 6.71 -11.78 9.69
N THR A 58 7.25 -13.00 9.72
CA THR A 58 6.49 -14.21 9.42
C THR A 58 5.26 -14.29 10.33
N GLY A 59 4.13 -14.68 9.77
CA GLY A 59 2.86 -14.73 10.51
C GLY A 59 2.03 -13.46 10.40
N LEU A 60 2.58 -12.43 9.75
CA LEU A 60 1.87 -11.18 9.48
C LEU A 60 1.77 -10.95 7.98
N VAL A 61 0.88 -10.06 7.60
CA VAL A 61 0.66 -9.65 6.21
C VAL A 61 0.45 -8.15 6.15
N GLY A 62 0.92 -7.51 5.10
CA GLY A 62 0.60 -6.12 4.80
C GLY A 62 -0.58 -6.06 3.85
N LEU A 63 -1.61 -5.30 4.22
CA LEU A 63 -2.81 -5.11 3.41
C LEU A 63 -2.89 -3.66 2.97
N VAL A 64 -2.86 -3.43 1.67
CA VAL A 64 -2.88 -2.07 1.11
C VAL A 64 -4.30 -1.74 0.70
N TYR A 65 -4.87 -0.76 1.39
CA TYR A 65 -6.25 -0.30 1.20
C TYR A 65 -6.28 1.09 0.60
N ALA A 66 -7.44 1.42 0.05
CA ALA A 66 -7.73 2.78 -0.36
C ALA A 66 -7.75 3.73 0.83
N ARG A 67 -7.46 5.00 0.59
CA ARG A 67 -7.75 6.08 1.53
C ARG A 67 -9.12 6.64 1.18
N SER A 68 -9.97 6.81 2.20
CA SER A 68 -11.36 7.22 1.99
C SER A 68 -11.49 8.55 1.24
N GLY A 69 -10.68 9.55 1.59
CA GLY A 69 -10.73 10.85 0.93
C GLY A 69 -10.39 10.77 -0.56
N LEU A 70 -9.32 10.06 -0.89
CA LEU A 70 -8.88 9.93 -2.28
C LEU A 70 -9.88 9.09 -3.09
N ALA A 71 -10.37 8.00 -2.52
CA ALA A 71 -11.32 7.12 -3.20
C ALA A 71 -12.69 7.77 -3.39
N CYS A 72 -13.23 8.41 -2.34
CA CYS A 72 -14.59 8.93 -2.36
C CYS A 72 -14.70 10.31 -3.02
N LYS A 73 -13.67 11.15 -2.90
CA LYS A 73 -13.70 12.51 -3.46
C LYS A 73 -13.11 12.60 -4.85
N LYS A 74 -12.03 11.88 -5.12
CA LYS A 74 -11.34 11.93 -6.41
C LYS A 74 -11.52 10.71 -7.27
N GLY A 75 -12.04 9.62 -6.73
CA GLY A 75 -12.26 8.41 -7.51
C GLY A 75 -11.01 7.60 -7.81
N LEU A 76 -9.97 7.72 -6.97
CA LEU A 76 -8.75 6.93 -7.10
C LEU A 76 -8.67 5.90 -5.99
N ALA A 77 -8.54 4.63 -6.35
CA ALA A 77 -8.45 3.53 -5.39
C ALA A 77 -7.59 2.41 -5.98
N PRO A 78 -7.01 1.53 -5.14
CA PRO A 78 -6.26 0.38 -5.64
C PRO A 78 -7.12 -0.49 -6.57
N ALA A 79 -6.58 -0.78 -7.76
CA ALA A 79 -7.28 -1.57 -8.78
C ALA A 79 -7.56 -3.00 -8.31
N ASN A 80 -6.68 -3.55 -7.47
CA ASN A 80 -6.82 -4.89 -6.90
C ASN A 80 -7.69 -4.93 -5.65
N LYS A 81 -8.36 -3.85 -5.32
CA LYS A 81 -9.22 -3.69 -4.13
C LYS A 81 -8.41 -3.70 -2.84
N VAL A 82 -7.71 -4.79 -2.57
CA VAL A 82 -6.78 -4.92 -1.45
C VAL A 82 -5.49 -5.49 -2.00
N GLY A 83 -4.40 -4.74 -1.86
CA GLY A 83 -3.08 -5.25 -2.18
C GLY A 83 -2.58 -6.12 -1.05
N VAL A 84 -2.09 -7.32 -1.36
CA VAL A 84 -1.58 -8.23 -0.36
C VAL A 84 -0.06 -8.28 -0.46
N VAL A 85 0.62 -7.91 0.62
CA VAL A 85 2.08 -7.93 0.70
C VAL A 85 2.49 -9.04 1.65
N ASP A 86 3.06 -10.10 1.08
CA ASP A 86 3.50 -11.27 1.83
C ASP A 86 4.74 -10.97 2.66
N SER A 87 4.94 -11.74 3.74
CA SER A 87 6.08 -11.55 4.63
C SER A 87 7.44 -11.77 3.95
N ASP A 88 7.47 -12.56 2.88
CA ASP A 88 8.71 -12.83 2.13
C ASP A 88 8.94 -11.86 0.94
N TYR A 89 8.04 -10.89 0.73
CA TYR A 89 8.22 -9.92 -0.33
C TYR A 89 9.23 -8.84 0.09
N ARG A 90 10.26 -8.64 -0.71
CA ARG A 90 11.32 -7.66 -0.45
C ARG A 90 11.43 -6.57 -1.51
N GLY A 91 10.54 -6.59 -2.49
CA GLY A 91 10.53 -5.59 -3.55
C GLY A 91 9.90 -4.28 -3.11
N GLU A 92 9.90 -3.33 -4.02
CA GLU A 92 9.26 -2.04 -3.79
C GLU A 92 7.74 -2.21 -3.62
N ILE A 93 7.18 -1.48 -2.67
CA ILE A 93 5.73 -1.38 -2.51
C ILE A 93 5.22 -0.38 -3.54
N MET A 94 4.40 -0.86 -4.46
CA MET A 94 3.76 -0.02 -5.46
C MET A 94 2.25 -0.10 -5.30
N VAL A 95 1.57 1.01 -5.56
CA VAL A 95 0.12 1.07 -5.46
C VAL A 95 -0.45 1.22 -6.87
N ALA A 96 -1.19 0.21 -7.31
CA ALA A 96 -1.87 0.25 -8.60
C ALA A 96 -3.16 1.05 -8.45
N LEU A 97 -3.12 2.37 -8.73
CA LEU A 97 -4.30 3.22 -8.60
C LEU A 97 -5.12 3.20 -9.88
N HIS A 98 -6.39 2.89 -9.72
CA HIS A 98 -7.38 2.96 -10.80
C HIS A 98 -8.20 4.23 -10.66
N ASN A 99 -8.37 4.95 -11.76
CA ASN A 99 -9.21 6.14 -11.82
C ASN A 99 -10.62 5.75 -12.31
N HIS A 100 -11.55 5.67 -11.37
CA HIS A 100 -12.95 5.36 -11.68
C HIS A 100 -13.84 6.60 -11.74
N SER A 101 -13.23 7.79 -11.84
CA SER A 101 -13.94 9.05 -12.02
C SER A 101 -14.14 9.34 -13.52
N ASN A 102 -14.79 10.44 -13.82
CA ASN A 102 -15.03 10.89 -15.19
C ASN A 102 -13.98 11.88 -15.71
N GLU A 103 -12.93 12.12 -14.94
CA GLU A 103 -11.90 13.10 -15.25
C GLU A 103 -10.51 12.49 -15.11
N ASP A 104 -9.55 13.00 -15.86
CA ASP A 104 -8.15 12.67 -15.63
C ASP A 104 -7.70 13.28 -14.31
N ILE A 105 -6.96 12.53 -13.50
CA ILE A 105 -6.52 12.95 -12.17
C ILE A 105 -5.00 12.93 -12.14
N THR A 106 -4.39 14.01 -11.67
CA THR A 106 -2.94 14.11 -11.52
C THR A 106 -2.56 13.96 -10.05
N ILE A 107 -1.57 13.11 -9.79
CA ILE A 107 -0.97 12.91 -8.47
C ILE A 107 0.42 13.52 -8.48
N GLU A 108 0.77 14.20 -7.41
CA GLU A 108 2.12 14.72 -7.22
C GLU A 108 2.88 13.90 -6.19
N SER A 109 4.21 13.95 -6.30
CA SER A 109 5.07 13.26 -5.33
C SER A 109 4.80 13.79 -3.92
N GLY A 110 4.79 12.89 -2.94
CA GLY A 110 4.48 13.24 -1.55
C GLY A 110 3.01 13.14 -1.17
N GLU A 111 2.11 12.97 -2.13
CA GLU A 111 0.70 12.76 -1.80
C GLU A 111 0.48 11.37 -1.18
N ARG A 112 -0.46 11.31 -0.26
CA ARG A 112 -0.88 10.04 0.36
C ARG A 112 -1.81 9.32 -0.62
N VAL A 113 -1.40 8.13 -1.06
CA VAL A 113 -2.10 7.42 -2.15
C VAL A 113 -2.80 6.14 -1.69
N ALA A 114 -2.45 5.63 -0.52
CA ALA A 114 -3.06 4.43 0.03
C ALA A 114 -2.73 4.35 1.52
N GLN A 115 -3.22 3.32 2.18
CA GLN A 115 -2.83 3.02 3.55
C GLN A 115 -2.56 1.53 3.70
N MET A 116 -1.66 1.17 4.61
CA MET A 116 -1.30 -0.21 4.86
C MET A 116 -1.71 -0.61 6.28
N VAL A 117 -2.39 -1.73 6.38
CA VAL A 117 -2.75 -2.35 7.66
C VAL A 117 -1.90 -3.62 7.80
N ILE A 118 -1.25 -3.77 8.94
CA ILE A 118 -0.53 -5.00 9.26
C ILE A 118 -1.48 -5.89 10.05
N ALA A 119 -1.70 -7.10 9.56
CA ALA A 119 -2.65 -8.04 10.15
C ALA A 119 -1.98 -9.37 10.45
N CYS A 120 -2.52 -10.09 11.42
CA CYS A 120 -2.07 -11.44 11.74
C CYS A 120 -2.68 -12.45 10.77
N LEU A 121 -1.87 -13.43 10.39
CA LEU A 121 -2.34 -14.57 9.61
C LEU A 121 -2.57 -15.75 10.55
N LEU A 122 -3.66 -16.46 10.29
CA LEU A 122 -3.95 -17.70 10.98
C LEU A 122 -3.84 -18.84 9.97
N TYR A 123 -2.82 -19.68 10.15
CA TYR A 123 -2.67 -20.88 9.33
C TYR A 123 -3.25 -22.07 10.07
N THR A 124 -4.13 -22.81 9.39
CA THR A 124 -4.53 -24.15 9.86
C THR A 124 -3.66 -25.16 9.11
N SER A 125 -3.26 -26.25 9.77
CA SER A 125 -2.34 -27.21 9.17
C SER A 125 -2.86 -27.76 7.85
N ASP A 126 -4.13 -28.16 7.78
CA ASP A 126 -4.70 -28.76 6.58
C ASP A 126 -4.76 -27.76 5.41
N ALA A 127 -5.25 -26.55 5.66
CA ALA A 127 -5.32 -25.53 4.64
C ALA A 127 -3.94 -25.10 4.15
N ALA A 128 -2.96 -25.01 5.06
CA ALA A 128 -1.59 -24.64 4.71
C ALA A 128 -0.92 -25.72 3.87
N ASP A 129 -1.12 -26.99 4.20
CA ASP A 129 -0.56 -28.11 3.46
C ASP A 129 -1.13 -28.18 2.05
N GLU A 130 -2.42 -28.01 1.88
CA GLU A 130 -3.06 -27.95 0.57
C GLU A 130 -2.56 -26.79 -0.28
N ALA A 131 -2.40 -25.62 0.30
CA ALA A 131 -1.95 -24.44 -0.41
C ALA A 131 -0.49 -24.55 -0.88
N ARG A 132 0.32 -25.36 -0.20
CA ARG A 132 1.74 -25.56 -0.57
C ARG A 132 1.99 -26.76 -1.45
N SER A 133 1.02 -27.60 -1.60
CA SER A 133 1.13 -28.74 -2.50
C SER A 133 0.85 -28.36 -3.95
#